data_f411e3a323db6001f758e49d8b1dfae9
#
_entry.id   f411e3a323db6001f758e49d8b1dfae9
#
_cell.length_a   1.000
_cell.length_b   1.000
_cell.length_c   1.000
_cell.angle_alpha   90.00
_cell.angle_beta   90.00
_cell.angle_gamma   90.00
#
_symmetry.space_group_name_H-M   'P 1'
#
loop_
_entity.id
_entity.type
_entity.pdbx_description
1 polymer ?
#
loop_
_entity_poly.entity_id
_entity_poly.type
_entity_poly.pdbx_seq_one_letter_code
_entity_poly.pdbx_strand_id
1 'polypeptide(L)'
;MGGSDAKEILKDKEMQKKYPHFKDLLIGVTESMPNLDNLLQQLMDRDLLGLDPIERNALRLAIYEMLNSDLDKPIIINESIRLTKKYGAVDGHKYVNAVLDKALKTNLQQIL
;
A
#
# COMPACT_ATOMS: atom_id res chain seq x y z
N MET A 1 -2.83 4.03 -18.01
CA MET A 1 -1.67 3.87 -17.11
C MET A 1 -2.10 3.34 -15.75
N GLY A 2 -2.81 4.10 -14.95
CA GLY A 2 -3.19 3.66 -13.61
C GLY A 2 -4.02 2.38 -13.57
N GLY A 3 -4.96 2.20 -14.49
CA GLY A 3 -5.77 1.00 -14.56
C GLY A 3 -4.98 -0.24 -14.92
N SER A 4 -3.97 -0.08 -15.77
CA SER A 4 -3.08 -1.17 -16.16
C SER A 4 -2.24 -1.64 -14.96
N ASP A 5 -1.72 -0.72 -14.18
CA ASP A 5 -0.90 -1.01 -13.02
C ASP A 5 -1.71 -1.71 -11.92
N ALA A 6 -2.94 -1.27 -11.70
CA ALA A 6 -3.85 -1.91 -10.75
C ALA A 6 -4.18 -3.35 -11.18
N LYS A 7 -4.36 -3.56 -12.50
CA LYS A 7 -4.61 -4.91 -13.04
C LYS A 7 -3.41 -5.83 -12.83
N GLU A 8 -2.18 -5.32 -12.92
CA GLU A 8 -1.00 -6.13 -12.67
C GLU A 8 -0.96 -6.63 -11.23
N ILE A 9 -1.28 -5.77 -10.27
CA ILE A 9 -1.37 -6.18 -8.86
C ILE A 9 -2.47 -7.24 -8.68
N LEU A 10 -3.63 -7.05 -9.32
CA LEU A 10 -4.76 -7.99 -9.25
C LEU A 10 -4.39 -9.38 -9.76
N LYS A 11 -3.51 -9.47 -10.74
CA LYS A 11 -3.09 -10.75 -11.33
C LYS A 11 -1.98 -11.43 -10.54
N ASP A 12 -1.41 -10.78 -9.55
CA ASP A 12 -0.31 -11.35 -8.79
C ASP A 12 -0.78 -12.56 -8.00
N LYS A 13 -0.21 -13.72 -8.31
CA LYS A 13 -0.63 -14.99 -7.71
C LYS A 13 -0.30 -15.10 -6.23
N GLU A 14 0.79 -14.50 -5.80
CA GLU A 14 1.16 -14.50 -4.39
C GLU A 14 0.18 -13.67 -3.57
N MET A 15 -0.26 -12.52 -4.10
CA MET A 15 -1.29 -11.71 -3.46
C MET A 15 -2.60 -12.47 -3.36
N GLN A 16 -3.01 -13.14 -4.44
CA GLN A 16 -4.25 -13.92 -4.46
C GLN A 16 -4.20 -15.07 -3.44
N LYS A 17 -3.06 -15.72 -3.32
CA LYS A 17 -2.86 -16.82 -2.38
C LYS A 17 -2.87 -16.33 -0.94
N LYS A 18 -2.19 -15.22 -0.68
CA LYS A 18 -2.05 -14.65 0.67
C LYS A 18 -3.33 -13.99 1.15
N TYR A 19 -4.10 -13.42 0.23
CA TYR A 19 -5.34 -12.71 0.52
C TYR A 19 -6.48 -13.36 -0.28
N PRO A 20 -7.13 -14.42 0.25
CA PRO A 20 -8.21 -15.12 -0.46
C PRO A 20 -9.36 -14.20 -0.88
N HIS A 21 -9.57 -13.10 -0.14
CA HIS A 21 -10.61 -12.11 -0.44
C HIS A 21 -10.02 -10.83 -0.99
N PHE A 22 -9.07 -10.98 -1.93
CA PHE A 22 -8.34 -9.83 -2.49
C PHE A 22 -9.25 -8.80 -3.14
N LYS A 23 -10.33 -9.23 -3.79
CA LYS A 23 -11.30 -8.29 -4.37
C LYS A 23 -11.97 -7.44 -3.29
N ASP A 24 -12.35 -8.06 -2.18
CA ASP A 24 -12.97 -7.35 -1.06
C ASP A 24 -11.98 -6.37 -0.44
N LEU A 25 -10.71 -6.74 -0.36
CA LEU A 25 -9.65 -5.87 0.10
C LEU A 25 -9.54 -4.62 -0.77
N LEU A 26 -9.57 -4.79 -2.10
CA LEU A 26 -9.49 -3.68 -3.04
C LEU A 26 -10.73 -2.78 -2.96
N ILE A 27 -11.91 -3.35 -2.76
CA ILE A 27 -13.14 -2.57 -2.56
C ILE A 27 -12.99 -1.71 -1.29
N GLY A 28 -12.53 -2.32 -0.20
CA GLY A 28 -12.29 -1.59 1.06
C GLY A 28 -11.29 -0.45 0.90
N VAL A 29 -10.19 -0.68 0.18
CA VAL A 29 -9.20 0.35 -0.11
C VAL A 29 -9.83 1.48 -0.91
N THR A 30 -10.60 1.16 -1.95
CA THR A 30 -11.24 2.15 -2.81
C THR A 30 -12.22 3.02 -2.02
N GLU A 31 -13.04 2.40 -1.19
CA GLU A 31 -14.02 3.10 -0.36
C GLU A 31 -13.36 3.98 0.71
N SER A 32 -12.19 3.58 1.19
CA SER A 32 -11.46 4.30 2.23
C SER A 32 -10.41 5.25 1.67
N MET A 33 -10.31 5.38 0.35
CA MET A 33 -9.21 6.09 -0.29
C MET A 33 -8.99 7.52 0.20
N PRO A 34 -10.02 8.36 0.38
CA PRO A 34 -9.79 9.71 0.90
C PRO A 34 -9.11 9.72 2.27
N ASN A 35 -9.51 8.83 3.16
CA ASN A 35 -8.92 8.72 4.49
C ASN A 35 -7.51 8.15 4.43
N LEU A 36 -7.29 7.13 3.60
CA LEU A 36 -5.96 6.54 3.41
C LEU A 36 -4.98 7.57 2.83
N ASP A 37 -5.40 8.32 1.83
CA ASP A 37 -4.55 9.32 1.19
C ASP A 37 -4.20 10.45 2.16
N ASN A 38 -5.16 10.89 2.96
CA ASN A 38 -4.91 11.90 3.97
C ASN A 38 -3.89 11.41 5.01
N LEU A 39 -4.04 10.18 5.47
CA LEU A 39 -3.12 9.56 6.41
C LEU A 39 -1.71 9.43 5.81
N LEU A 40 -1.63 8.90 4.59
CA LEU A 40 -0.36 8.72 3.89
C LEU A 40 0.35 10.06 3.69
N GLN A 41 -0.37 11.10 3.31
CA GLN A 41 0.23 12.40 3.07
C GLN A 41 0.84 13.00 4.35
N GLN A 42 0.30 12.67 5.51
CA GLN A 42 0.90 13.08 6.78
C GLN A 42 2.21 12.35 7.07
N LEU A 43 2.40 11.17 6.51
CA LEU A 43 3.62 10.37 6.68
C LEU A 43 4.67 10.66 5.61
N MET A 44 4.30 11.37 4.54
CA MET A 44 5.13 11.56 3.36
C MET A 44 5.64 12.98 3.24
N ASP A 45 6.86 13.11 2.72
CA ASP A 45 7.44 14.39 2.34
C ASP A 45 7.26 14.69 0.84
N ARG A 46 6.69 13.74 0.08
CA ARG A 46 6.38 13.89 -1.34
C ARG A 46 4.87 13.90 -1.54
N ASP A 47 4.44 14.43 -2.68
CA ASP A 47 3.03 14.36 -3.07
C ASP A 47 2.67 12.93 -3.47
N LEU A 48 1.70 12.35 -2.78
CA LEU A 48 1.23 10.99 -3.04
C LEU A 48 0.81 10.81 -4.51
N LEU A 49 0.12 11.80 -5.08
CA LEU A 49 -0.35 11.69 -6.46
C LEU A 49 0.77 11.82 -7.49
N GLY A 50 1.95 12.29 -7.06
CA GLY A 50 3.14 12.32 -7.91
C GLY A 50 3.93 11.02 -7.95
N LEU A 51 3.58 10.04 -7.12
CA LEU A 51 4.26 8.75 -7.12
C LEU A 51 3.84 7.88 -8.32
N ASP A 52 4.71 6.94 -8.67
CA ASP A 52 4.35 5.85 -9.58
C ASP A 52 3.06 5.17 -9.07
N PRO A 53 2.09 4.85 -9.97
CA PRO A 53 0.83 4.26 -9.55
C PRO A 53 0.96 2.96 -8.74
N ILE A 54 1.95 2.13 -9.04
CA ILE A 54 2.16 0.89 -8.27
C ILE A 54 2.58 1.22 -6.85
N GLU A 55 3.52 2.14 -6.68
CA GLU A 55 3.98 2.56 -5.36
C GLU A 55 2.85 3.18 -4.55
N ARG A 56 2.08 4.06 -5.18
CA ARG A 56 0.93 4.70 -4.55
C ARG A 56 -0.10 3.68 -4.08
N ASN A 57 -0.44 2.73 -4.94
CA ASN A 57 -1.43 1.70 -4.61
C ASN A 57 -0.91 0.70 -3.57
N ALA A 58 0.37 0.37 -3.63
CA ALA A 58 0.98 -0.49 -2.61
C ALA A 58 0.95 0.17 -1.24
N LEU A 59 1.21 1.48 -1.17
CA LEU A 59 1.11 2.22 0.08
C LEU A 59 -0.33 2.24 0.62
N ARG A 60 -1.31 2.50 -0.22
CA ARG A 60 -2.72 2.49 0.18
C ARG A 60 -3.14 1.13 0.74
N LEU A 61 -2.77 0.07 0.03
CA LEU A 61 -3.08 -1.28 0.43
C LEU A 61 -2.45 -1.64 1.78
N ALA A 62 -1.18 -1.28 1.96
CA ALA A 62 -0.45 -1.57 3.19
C ALA A 62 -1.07 -0.85 4.39
N ILE A 63 -1.37 0.43 4.26
CA ILE A 63 -1.98 1.19 5.36
C ILE A 63 -3.37 0.62 5.69
N TYR A 64 -4.16 0.29 4.68
CA TYR A 64 -5.47 -0.33 4.88
C TYR A 64 -5.33 -1.63 5.69
N GLU A 65 -4.38 -2.49 5.31
CA GLU A 65 -4.12 -3.74 6.02
C GLU A 65 -3.64 -3.49 7.46
N MET A 66 -2.78 -2.52 7.67
CA MET A 66 -2.31 -2.17 9.02
C MET A 66 -3.46 -1.75 9.93
N LEU A 67 -4.47 -1.10 9.38
CA LEU A 67 -5.62 -0.60 10.14
C LEU A 67 -6.71 -1.66 10.34
N ASN A 68 -6.87 -2.60 9.43
CA ASN A 68 -8.05 -3.46 9.36
C ASN A 68 -7.75 -4.97 9.43
N SER A 69 -6.50 -5.36 9.52
CA SER A 69 -6.10 -6.76 9.50
C SER A 69 -5.31 -7.12 10.75
N ASP A 70 -5.31 -8.40 11.11
CA ASP A 70 -4.51 -8.94 12.21
C ASP A 70 -3.14 -9.43 11.75
N LEU A 71 -2.79 -9.22 10.48
CA LEU A 71 -1.48 -9.59 9.97
C LEU A 71 -0.39 -8.77 10.65
N ASP A 72 0.73 -9.42 10.93
CA ASP A 72 1.90 -8.73 11.46
C ASP A 72 2.37 -7.65 10.49
N LYS A 73 2.64 -6.46 11.02
CA LYS A 73 3.06 -5.32 10.19
C LYS A 73 4.29 -5.59 9.35
N PRO A 74 5.33 -6.29 9.85
CA PRO A 74 6.47 -6.65 8.99
C PRO A 74 6.09 -7.48 7.77
N ILE A 75 5.08 -8.34 7.87
CA ILE A 75 4.59 -9.14 6.75
C ILE A 75 3.94 -8.22 5.71
N ILE A 76 3.12 -7.26 6.16
CA ILE A 76 2.48 -6.28 5.29
C ILE A 76 3.53 -5.44 4.55
N ILE A 77 4.54 -4.97 5.26
CA ILE A 77 5.62 -4.15 4.68
C ILE A 77 6.41 -4.95 3.64
N ASN A 78 6.79 -6.18 3.98
CA ASN A 78 7.55 -7.02 3.06
C ASN A 78 6.78 -7.29 1.77
N GLU A 79 5.48 -7.49 1.86
CA GLU A 79 4.62 -7.69 0.70
C GLU A 79 4.56 -6.44 -0.19
N SER A 80 4.44 -5.27 0.41
CA SER A 80 4.45 -4.00 -0.32
C SER A 80 5.77 -3.77 -1.03
N ILE A 81 6.89 -4.10 -0.38
CA ILE A 81 8.22 -3.99 -0.99
C ILE A 81 8.34 -4.96 -2.17
N ARG A 82 7.87 -6.20 -2.01
CA ARG A 82 7.88 -7.19 -3.09
C ARG A 82 7.12 -6.69 -4.33
N LEU A 83 5.91 -6.16 -4.11
CA LEU A 83 5.09 -5.64 -5.20
C LEU A 83 5.75 -4.47 -5.92
N THR A 84 6.32 -3.55 -5.16
CA THR A 84 6.96 -2.37 -5.76
C THR A 84 8.27 -2.71 -6.47
N LYS A 85 9.01 -3.71 -6.00
CA LYS A 85 10.18 -4.22 -6.73
C LYS A 85 9.79 -4.87 -8.04
N LYS A 86 8.68 -5.62 -8.05
CA LYS A 86 8.26 -6.41 -9.19
C LYS A 86 7.60 -5.56 -10.28
N TYR A 87 6.77 -4.59 -9.89
CA TYR A 87 5.93 -3.85 -10.81
C TYR A 87 6.17 -2.35 -10.84
N GLY A 88 6.83 -1.79 -9.85
CA GLY A 88 7.03 -0.35 -9.73
C GLY A 88 8.26 0.16 -10.44
N ALA A 89 8.51 1.45 -10.31
CA ALA A 89 9.70 2.09 -10.86
C ALA A 89 10.97 1.63 -10.14
N VAL A 90 12.11 1.80 -10.80
CA VAL A 90 13.41 1.47 -10.21
C VAL A 90 13.59 2.28 -8.92
N ASP A 91 13.98 1.60 -7.86
CA ASP A 91 14.22 2.18 -6.53
C ASP A 91 12.96 2.73 -5.83
N GLY A 92 11.77 2.63 -6.43
CA GLY A 92 10.53 3.04 -5.77
C GLY A 92 10.27 2.32 -4.46
N HIS A 93 10.69 1.07 -4.37
CA HIS A 93 10.53 0.27 -3.16
C HIS A 93 11.28 0.86 -1.95
N LYS A 94 12.33 1.61 -2.18
CA LYS A 94 13.08 2.28 -1.11
C LYS A 94 12.25 3.35 -0.43
N TYR A 95 11.54 4.14 -1.22
CA TYR A 95 10.67 5.17 -0.68
C TYR A 95 9.46 4.54 0.02
N VAL A 96 8.86 3.51 -0.57
CA VAL A 96 7.75 2.77 0.04
C VAL A 96 8.17 2.20 1.40
N ASN A 97 9.35 1.59 1.46
CA ASN A 97 9.88 1.08 2.72
C ASN A 97 10.03 2.16 3.78
N ALA A 98 10.57 3.32 3.40
CA ALA A 98 10.76 4.44 4.33
C ALA A 98 9.42 4.96 4.87
N VAL A 99 8.41 5.10 4.03
CA VAL A 99 7.08 5.55 4.43
C VAL A 99 6.42 4.54 5.37
N LEU A 100 6.48 3.26 5.03
CA LEU A 100 5.86 2.20 5.83
C LEU A 100 6.59 1.98 7.16
N ASP A 101 7.91 2.16 7.18
CA ASP A 101 8.66 2.12 8.43
C ASP A 101 8.22 3.24 9.37
N LYS A 102 7.99 4.42 8.84
CA LYS A 102 7.45 5.54 9.61
C LYS A 102 6.02 5.23 10.10
N ALA A 103 5.20 4.63 9.27
CA ALA A 103 3.85 4.20 9.64
C ALA A 103 3.88 3.19 10.80
N LEU A 104 4.82 2.25 10.75
CA LEU A 104 5.01 1.25 11.80
C LEU A 104 5.28 1.88 13.17
N LYS A 105 6.03 2.98 13.19
CA LYS A 105 6.41 3.69 14.40
C LYS A 105 5.39 4.73 14.86
N THR A 106 4.32 4.91 14.11
CA THR A 106 3.29 5.92 14.36
C THR A 106 2.01 5.23 14.82
N ASN A 107 1.30 5.83 15.78
CA ASN A 107 -0.04 5.35 16.13
C ASN A 107 -1.02 5.88 15.07
N LEU A 108 -1.31 5.04 14.07
CA LEU A 108 -2.15 5.42 12.94
C LEU A 108 -3.56 5.82 13.37
N GLN A 109 -4.09 5.18 14.41
CA GLN A 109 -5.43 5.50 14.89
C GLN A 109 -5.56 6.92 15.43
N GLN A 110 -4.47 7.48 15.95
CA GLN A 110 -4.48 8.83 16.51
C GLN A 110 -4.43 9.92 15.45
N ILE A 111 -3.95 9.62 14.25
CA ILE A 111 -3.83 10.64 13.19
C ILE A 111 -4.91 10.49 12.12
N LEU A 112 -5.81 9.57 12.28
CA LEU A 112 -6.96 9.40 11.38
C LEU A 112 -7.94 10.59 11.46
#